data_95278e6eda9fdb6d1694add82cb4972c
#
_entry.id   95278e6eda9fdb6d1694add82cb4972c
#
_cell.length_a   1.000
_cell.length_b   1.000
_cell.length_c   1.000
_cell.angle_alpha   90.00
_cell.angle_beta   90.00
_cell.angle_gamma   90.00
#
_symmetry.space_group_name_H-M   'P 1'
#
loop_
_entity.id
_entity.type
_entity.pdbx_description
1 polymer ?
#
loop_
_entity_poly.entity_id
_entity_poly.type
_entity_poly.pdbx_seq_one_letter_code
_entity_poly.pdbx_strand_id
1 'polypeptide(L)'
;MSVSYEGIGQWAATFACGGVKEGEVVKVSGSGTVSACEAGERFCGVTLAVSRDGEACTVALGGVVTAGYSGNTVPTAGWISLTADGSGGVTVAEGEQRYLAVDVDSAARTVTFVL
;
A
#
# COMPACT_ATOMS: atom_id res chain seq x y z
N MET A 1 -11.06 21.58 -1.19
CA MET A 1 -10.14 21.47 -2.34
C MET A 1 -9.54 20.06 -2.36
N SER A 2 -9.56 19.42 -3.48
CA SER A 2 -8.91 18.12 -3.63
C SER A 2 -7.50 18.29 -4.19
N VAL A 3 -6.61 17.40 -3.79
CA VAL A 3 -5.24 17.36 -4.27
C VAL A 3 -5.15 16.33 -5.38
N SER A 4 -4.47 16.67 -6.47
CA SER A 4 -4.22 15.73 -7.55
C SER A 4 -2.88 15.03 -7.30
N TYR A 5 -2.89 13.71 -7.41
CA TYR A 5 -1.69 12.89 -7.24
C TYR A 5 -1.15 12.35 -8.56
N GLU A 6 -1.76 12.76 -9.66
CA GLU A 6 -1.31 12.35 -10.99
C GLU A 6 0.02 13.01 -11.34
N GLY A 7 0.91 12.22 -11.90
CA GLY A 7 2.22 12.71 -12.34
C GLY A 7 3.23 12.96 -11.23
N ILE A 8 2.89 12.64 -9.98
CA ILE A 8 3.82 12.75 -8.87
C ILE A 8 4.71 11.51 -8.85
N GLY A 9 5.98 11.68 -9.12
CA GLY A 9 7.11 10.77 -9.02
C GLY A 9 6.91 9.33 -8.54
N GLN A 10 5.87 8.66 -8.99
CA GLN A 10 5.63 7.26 -8.65
C GLN A 10 6.47 6.38 -9.56
N TRP A 11 7.20 5.44 -8.96
CA TRP A 11 7.95 4.46 -9.72
C TRP A 11 7.58 3.05 -9.29
N ALA A 12 7.61 2.14 -10.27
CA ALA A 12 7.07 0.81 -10.11
C ALA A 12 7.94 -0.22 -10.81
N ALA A 13 7.77 -1.47 -10.40
CA ALA A 13 8.42 -2.61 -11.05
C ALA A 13 7.41 -3.75 -11.20
N THR A 14 7.70 -4.66 -12.12
CA THR A 14 6.89 -5.85 -12.36
C THR A 14 7.49 -7.04 -11.64
N PHE A 15 6.63 -7.77 -10.96
CA PHE A 15 7.02 -8.95 -10.16
C PHE A 15 6.13 -10.13 -10.51
N ALA A 16 6.63 -11.34 -10.23
CA ALA A 16 5.77 -12.50 -10.16
C ALA A 16 4.94 -12.43 -8.87
N CYS A 17 3.70 -12.88 -8.94
CA CYS A 17 2.82 -12.90 -7.77
C CYS A 17 1.77 -14.00 -7.93
N GLY A 18 1.05 -14.29 -6.86
CA GLY A 18 -0.08 -15.21 -6.87
C GLY A 18 -1.09 -14.80 -5.81
N GLY A 19 -2.36 -14.69 -6.20
CA GLY A 19 -3.43 -14.32 -5.28
C GLY A 19 -3.46 -12.87 -4.83
N VAL A 20 -2.64 -12.02 -5.44
CA VAL A 20 -2.60 -10.58 -5.14
C VAL A 20 -3.61 -9.85 -6.00
N LYS A 21 -4.27 -8.86 -5.44
CA LYS A 21 -5.24 -8.01 -6.14
C LYS A 21 -4.77 -6.57 -6.21
N GLU A 22 -5.31 -5.85 -7.17
CA GLU A 22 -5.07 -4.41 -7.34
C GLU A 22 -5.39 -3.67 -6.04
N GLY A 23 -4.54 -2.72 -5.66
CA GLY A 23 -4.71 -1.92 -4.45
C GLY A 23 -4.19 -2.55 -3.18
N GLU A 24 -3.80 -3.81 -3.20
CA GLU A 24 -3.28 -4.48 -2.00
C GLU A 24 -1.81 -4.15 -1.74
N VAL A 25 -1.46 -4.04 -0.46
CA VAL A 25 -0.06 -3.91 -0.05
C VAL A 25 0.61 -5.29 -0.10
N VAL A 26 1.85 -5.32 -0.51
CA VAL A 26 2.60 -6.56 -0.73
C VAL A 26 3.99 -6.46 -0.13
N LYS A 27 4.62 -7.62 0.02
CA LYS A 27 6.01 -7.76 0.45
C LYS A 27 6.80 -8.57 -0.58
N VAL A 28 8.10 -8.39 -0.62
CA VAL A 28 8.97 -9.26 -1.41
C VAL A 28 9.12 -10.58 -0.66
N SER A 29 8.65 -11.66 -1.27
CA SER A 29 8.65 -12.99 -0.65
C SER A 29 9.72 -13.91 -1.25
N GLY A 30 10.33 -13.50 -2.34
CA GLY A 30 11.39 -14.24 -3.00
C GLY A 30 12.01 -13.38 -4.09
N SER A 31 13.02 -13.88 -4.75
CA SER A 31 13.68 -13.15 -5.83
C SER A 31 12.70 -12.86 -6.97
N GLY A 32 12.44 -11.58 -7.25
CA GLY A 32 11.51 -11.16 -8.29
C GLY A 32 10.04 -11.50 -8.01
N THR A 33 9.69 -11.83 -6.77
CA THR A 33 8.35 -12.29 -6.40
C THR A 33 7.82 -11.51 -5.21
N VAL A 34 6.54 -11.13 -5.28
CA VAL A 34 5.83 -10.49 -4.18
C VAL A 34 4.63 -11.33 -3.76
N SER A 35 4.22 -11.16 -2.52
CA SER A 35 3.03 -11.81 -1.98
C SER A 35 2.28 -10.88 -1.04
N ALA A 36 1.04 -11.25 -0.71
CA ALA A 36 0.25 -10.51 0.26
C ALA A 36 0.93 -10.51 1.63
N CYS A 37 0.75 -9.43 2.36
CA CYS A 37 1.27 -9.31 3.72
C CYS A 37 0.33 -9.94 4.73
N GLU A 38 0.91 -10.53 5.77
CA GLU A 38 0.18 -10.87 6.98
C GLU A 38 0.09 -9.66 7.90
N ALA A 39 -0.83 -9.70 8.87
CA ALA A 39 -1.02 -8.61 9.81
C ALA A 39 0.28 -8.29 10.56
N GLY A 40 0.61 -7.01 10.62
CA GLY A 40 1.81 -6.53 11.30
C GLY A 40 3.08 -6.58 10.47
N GLU A 41 3.05 -7.14 9.28
CA GLU A 41 4.24 -7.17 8.42
C GLU A 41 4.47 -5.83 7.74
N ARG A 42 5.74 -5.55 7.44
CA ARG A 42 6.11 -4.38 6.68
C ARG A 42 5.86 -4.62 5.20
N PHE A 43 5.09 -3.76 4.57
CA PHE A 43 4.87 -3.82 3.13
C PHE A 43 5.97 -3.04 2.39
N CYS A 44 6.27 -3.46 1.17
CA CYS A 44 7.25 -2.76 0.33
C CYS A 44 6.60 -1.85 -0.70
N GLY A 45 5.33 -2.06 -1.00
CA GLY A 45 4.64 -1.27 -2.00
C GLY A 45 3.17 -1.63 -2.12
N VAL A 46 2.51 -0.97 -3.07
CA VAL A 46 1.08 -1.16 -3.34
C VAL A 46 0.91 -1.63 -4.78
N THR A 47 0.10 -2.66 -4.96
CA THR A 47 -0.16 -3.24 -6.28
C THR A 47 -0.99 -2.28 -7.14
N LEU A 48 -0.48 -1.94 -8.31
CA LEU A 48 -1.14 -1.05 -9.27
C LEU A 48 -1.97 -1.82 -10.29
N ALA A 49 -1.48 -2.97 -10.72
CA ALA A 49 -2.14 -3.78 -11.74
C ALA A 49 -1.74 -5.23 -11.60
N VAL A 50 -2.63 -6.12 -11.99
CA VAL A 50 -2.39 -7.57 -11.99
C VAL A 50 -2.73 -8.09 -13.37
N SER A 51 -1.90 -9.01 -13.90
CA SER A 51 -2.14 -9.64 -15.19
C SER A 51 -3.40 -10.51 -15.16
N ARG A 52 -3.95 -10.82 -16.33
CA ARG A 52 -5.18 -11.61 -16.44
C ARG A 52 -5.08 -12.97 -15.78
N ASP A 53 -3.93 -13.61 -15.87
CA ASP A 53 -3.70 -14.93 -15.27
C ASP A 53 -3.37 -14.85 -13.77
N GLY A 54 -3.19 -13.63 -13.24
CA GLY A 54 -2.87 -13.41 -11.82
C GLY A 54 -1.43 -13.75 -11.46
N GLU A 55 -0.57 -14.05 -12.43
CA GLU A 55 0.80 -14.49 -12.16
C GLU A 55 1.84 -13.37 -12.16
N ALA A 56 1.47 -12.20 -12.67
CA ALA A 56 2.36 -11.05 -12.70
C ALA A 56 1.61 -9.80 -12.23
N CYS A 57 2.32 -8.92 -11.55
CA CYS A 57 1.76 -7.67 -11.09
C CYS A 57 2.77 -6.53 -11.18
N THR A 58 2.25 -5.31 -11.27
CA THR A 58 3.03 -4.09 -11.21
C THR A 58 2.83 -3.48 -9.83
N VAL A 59 3.92 -3.24 -9.11
CA VAL A 59 3.90 -2.75 -7.74
C VAL A 59 4.58 -1.38 -7.67
N ALA A 60 3.90 -0.40 -7.11
CA ALA A 60 4.50 0.90 -6.82
C ALA A 60 5.44 0.73 -5.62
N LEU A 61 6.71 1.08 -5.81
CA LEU A 61 7.74 0.97 -4.78
C LEU A 61 8.14 2.32 -4.21
N GLY A 62 7.71 3.39 -4.82
CA GLY A 62 8.00 4.75 -4.35
C GLY A 62 6.98 5.74 -4.87
N GLY A 63 6.99 6.94 -4.31
CA GLY A 63 6.05 8.00 -4.65
C GLY A 63 4.80 7.95 -3.79
N VAL A 64 3.72 8.59 -4.28
CA VAL A 64 2.46 8.71 -3.56
C VAL A 64 1.54 7.56 -3.94
N VAL A 65 1.03 6.84 -2.95
CA VAL A 65 0.14 5.70 -3.16
C VAL A 65 -1.09 5.81 -2.26
N THR A 66 -2.15 5.12 -2.64
CA THR A 66 -3.39 5.03 -1.86
C THR A 66 -3.68 3.58 -1.52
N ALA A 67 -3.99 3.31 -0.28
CA ALA A 67 -4.37 1.98 0.19
C ALA A 67 -5.59 2.06 1.09
N GLY A 68 -6.35 0.96 1.15
CA GLY A 68 -7.42 0.83 2.13
C GLY A 68 -6.86 0.69 3.54
N TYR A 69 -7.57 1.21 4.53
CA TYR A 69 -7.18 1.02 5.93
C TYR A 69 -8.28 0.35 6.72
N SER A 70 -7.88 -0.34 7.78
CA SER A 70 -8.80 -1.00 8.70
C SER A 70 -8.39 -0.71 10.14
N GLY A 71 -9.15 -1.24 11.08
CA GLY A 71 -8.90 -1.04 12.50
C GLY A 71 -9.73 0.08 13.09
N ASN A 72 -9.59 0.28 14.40
CA ASN A 72 -10.39 1.24 15.15
C ASN A 72 -9.81 2.66 15.14
N THR A 73 -8.57 2.81 14.70
CA THR A 73 -7.89 4.10 14.65
C THR A 73 -7.93 4.63 13.24
N VAL A 74 -8.55 5.78 13.04
CA VAL A 74 -8.56 6.46 11.74
C VAL A 74 -7.19 7.11 11.54
N PRO A 75 -6.52 6.87 10.41
CA PRO A 75 -5.25 7.55 10.13
C PRO A 75 -5.45 9.06 10.09
N THR A 76 -4.43 9.80 10.48
CA THR A 76 -4.43 11.26 10.41
C THR A 76 -3.38 11.74 9.42
N ALA A 77 -3.63 12.88 8.79
CA ALA A 77 -2.63 13.47 7.90
C ALA A 77 -1.37 13.85 8.70
N GLY A 78 -0.23 13.70 8.06
CA GLY A 78 1.08 13.93 8.68
C GLY A 78 1.84 12.62 8.84
N TRP A 79 2.83 12.62 9.72
CA TRP A 79 3.67 11.44 9.94
C TRP A 79 2.96 10.44 10.85
N ILE A 80 2.70 9.26 10.33
CA ILE A 80 2.04 8.18 11.07
C ILE A 80 2.75 6.85 10.81
N SER A 81 2.57 5.91 11.73
CA SER A 81 3.08 4.54 11.56
C SER A 81 1.98 3.67 10.97
N LEU A 82 2.30 2.96 9.90
CA LEU A 82 1.38 2.05 9.21
C LEU A 82 2.02 0.67 9.07
N THR A 83 1.22 -0.36 9.25
CA THR A 83 1.61 -1.74 8.97
C THR A 83 0.52 -2.40 8.13
N ALA A 84 0.81 -3.57 7.57
CA ALA A 84 -0.20 -4.36 6.88
C ALA A 84 -1.26 -4.85 7.87
N ASP A 85 -2.50 -4.89 7.44
CA ASP A 85 -3.61 -5.36 8.27
C ASP A 85 -3.92 -6.84 8.12
N GLY A 86 -3.26 -7.52 7.18
CA GLY A 86 -3.51 -8.92 6.89
C GLY A 86 -4.65 -9.18 5.91
N SER A 87 -5.31 -8.12 5.43
CA SER A 87 -6.45 -8.21 4.51
C SER A 87 -6.25 -7.37 3.25
N GLY A 88 -5.00 -7.08 2.92
CA GLY A 88 -4.64 -6.32 1.73
C GLY A 88 -4.48 -4.82 1.95
N GLY A 89 -4.93 -4.29 3.07
CA GLY A 89 -4.81 -2.87 3.40
C GLY A 89 -3.75 -2.60 4.45
N VAL A 90 -3.85 -1.42 5.04
CA VAL A 90 -2.94 -0.97 6.10
C VAL A 90 -3.74 -0.64 7.36
N THR A 91 -3.06 -0.59 8.48
CA THR A 91 -3.64 -0.16 9.75
C THR A 91 -2.65 0.70 10.50
N VAL A 92 -3.16 1.62 11.31
CA VAL A 92 -2.32 2.45 12.18
C VAL A 92 -1.79 1.56 13.30
N ALA A 93 -0.48 1.55 13.46
CA ALA A 93 0.16 0.74 14.49
C ALA A 93 1.36 1.50 15.05
N GLU A 94 1.71 1.22 16.30
CA GLU A 94 2.91 1.77 16.88
C GLU A 94 4.12 1.07 16.29
N GLY A 95 5.16 1.83 15.98
CA GLY A 95 6.38 1.27 15.42
C GLY A 95 7.23 2.32 14.74
N GLU A 96 8.31 1.86 14.13
CA GLU A 96 9.30 2.72 13.47
C GLU A 96 8.99 2.96 11.99
N GLN A 97 8.02 2.25 11.45
CA GLN A 97 7.67 2.33 10.02
C GLN A 97 6.74 3.50 9.79
N ARG A 98 7.30 4.69 9.64
CA ARG A 98 6.55 5.92 9.50
C ARG A 98 6.44 6.35 8.05
N TYR A 99 5.27 6.82 7.71
CA TYR A 99 4.94 7.32 6.37
C TYR A 99 4.32 8.70 6.49
N LEU A 100 4.51 9.52 5.47
CA LEU A 100 3.84 10.81 5.40
C LEU A 100 2.47 10.60 4.76
N ALA A 101 1.41 10.64 5.56
CA ALA A 101 0.05 10.58 5.07
C ALA A 101 -0.36 11.98 4.61
N VAL A 102 -0.77 12.08 3.35
CA VAL A 102 -1.10 13.37 2.75
C VAL A 102 -2.60 13.58 2.59
N ASP A 103 -3.39 12.51 2.64
CA ASP A 103 -4.84 12.60 2.56
C ASP A 103 -5.47 11.35 3.18
N VAL A 104 -6.62 11.55 3.81
CA VAL A 104 -7.39 10.45 4.40
C VAL A 104 -8.85 10.63 4.01
N ASP A 105 -9.45 9.58 3.43
CA ASP A 105 -10.87 9.54 3.12
C ASP A 105 -11.54 8.54 4.05
N SER A 106 -12.17 9.04 5.10
CA SER A 106 -12.82 8.19 6.11
C SER A 106 -14.09 7.53 5.59
N ALA A 107 -14.75 8.10 4.60
CA ALA A 107 -15.94 7.50 3.99
C ALA A 107 -15.57 6.28 3.14
N ALA A 108 -14.54 6.40 2.33
CA ALA A 108 -14.02 5.30 1.50
C ALA A 108 -13.06 4.38 2.26
N ARG A 109 -12.63 4.78 3.45
CA ARG A 109 -11.63 4.11 4.28
C ARG A 109 -10.33 3.88 3.51
N THR A 110 -9.80 4.97 2.96
CA THR A 110 -8.50 4.96 2.26
C THR A 110 -7.57 6.02 2.84
N VAL A 111 -6.29 5.75 2.74
CA VAL A 111 -5.24 6.69 3.12
C VAL A 111 -4.26 6.80 1.97
N THR A 112 -3.87 8.03 1.65
CA THR A 112 -2.87 8.33 0.63
C THR A 112 -1.60 8.78 1.34
N PHE A 113 -0.50 8.13 1.02
CA PHE A 113 0.76 8.37 1.72
C PHE A 113 1.95 8.20 0.78
N VAL A 114 3.10 8.67 1.23
CA VAL A 114 4.36 8.57 0.49
C VAL A 114 5.12 7.32 0.95
N LEU A 115 5.47 6.48 -0.02
CA LEU A 115 6.30 5.29 0.22
C LEU A 115 7.76 5.67 0.49
#